data_1b59bc49fe079ba91e1dce44e8e3db29
#
_entry.id   1b59bc49fe079ba91e1dce44e8e3db29
#
_cell.length_a   1.000
_cell.length_b   1.000
_cell.length_c   1.000
_cell.angle_alpha   90.00
_cell.angle_beta   90.00
_cell.angle_gamma   90.00
#
_symmetry.space_group_name_H-M   'P 1'
#
loop_
_entity.id
_entity.type
_entity.pdbx_description
1 polymer ?
#
loop_
_entity_poly.entity_id
_entity_poly.type
_entity_poly.pdbx_seq_one_letter_code
_entity_poly.pdbx_strand_id
1 'polypeptide(L)'
;AAVNTRLPDSTVLLTRDLAETLGLQGSEQVHFHVGQTSCKLTVAIRNSDKLKMKLAVNPGALKRLFLQAEKNYGIKKDMHGLHLGPVVGISADVSNEKGKPFGNQSFFFQQLLQAGEAMGEICYAFSPYSINWSKGTVAGYTYGKKGWLRKTFPLPNVIYPRERAYAVNHTYRRRLEKV
;
A
#
# COMPACT_ATOMS: atom_id res chain seq x y z
N ALA A 1 -0.93 -9.55 6.06
CA ALA A 1 -0.74 -10.50 4.94
C ALA A 1 0.41 -11.44 5.27
N ALA A 2 0.26 -12.72 4.96
CA ALA A 2 1.29 -13.73 5.10
C ALA A 2 1.83 -14.16 3.72
N VAL A 3 3.02 -14.74 3.71
CA VAL A 3 3.63 -15.32 2.50
C VAL A 3 3.48 -16.83 2.50
N ASN A 4 3.04 -17.37 1.37
CA ASN A 4 3.01 -18.80 1.15
C ASN A 4 3.65 -19.12 -0.20
N THR A 5 4.85 -19.66 -0.17
CA THR A 5 5.66 -19.98 -1.37
C THR A 5 5.10 -21.13 -2.20
N ARG A 6 4.18 -21.92 -1.65
CA ARG A 6 3.54 -23.06 -2.35
C ARG A 6 2.28 -22.64 -3.11
N LEU A 7 1.79 -21.40 -2.93
CA LEU A 7 0.65 -20.91 -3.68
C LEU A 7 1.06 -20.51 -5.09
N PRO A 8 0.21 -20.78 -6.11
CA PRO A 8 0.39 -20.20 -7.43
C PRO A 8 0.38 -18.66 -7.38
N ASP A 9 1.08 -18.03 -8.31
CA ASP A 9 1.18 -16.56 -8.41
C ASP A 9 -0.18 -15.85 -8.61
N SER A 10 -1.16 -16.58 -9.14
CA SER A 10 -2.52 -16.09 -9.39
C SER A 10 -3.50 -16.43 -8.26
N THR A 11 -3.03 -16.90 -7.10
CA THR A 11 -3.90 -17.37 -6.03
C THR A 11 -3.71 -16.56 -4.76
N VAL A 12 -4.82 -16.23 -4.10
CA VAL A 12 -4.88 -15.74 -2.74
C VAL A 12 -5.55 -16.78 -1.85
N LEU A 13 -4.94 -17.08 -0.72
CA LEU A 13 -5.50 -17.95 0.30
C LEU A 13 -6.13 -17.09 1.40
N LEU A 14 -7.41 -17.28 1.66
CA LEU A 14 -8.15 -16.63 2.73
C LEU A 14 -8.52 -17.65 3.81
N THR A 15 -8.54 -17.22 5.07
CA THR A 15 -9.24 -17.99 6.11
C THR A 15 -10.75 -17.94 5.84
N ARG A 16 -11.48 -18.97 6.26
CA ARG A 16 -12.94 -19.06 6.08
C ARG A 16 -13.64 -17.83 6.63
N ASP A 17 -13.35 -17.43 7.87
CA ASP A 17 -13.96 -16.27 8.52
C ASP A 17 -13.77 -14.98 7.72
N LEU A 18 -12.58 -14.79 7.13
CA LEU A 18 -12.31 -13.61 6.28
C LEU A 18 -13.10 -13.69 4.96
N ALA A 19 -13.15 -14.87 4.35
CA ALA A 19 -13.90 -15.06 3.11
C ALA A 19 -15.41 -14.82 3.32
N GLU A 20 -15.99 -15.34 4.39
CA GLU A 20 -17.39 -15.13 4.77
C GLU A 20 -17.69 -13.65 5.05
N THR A 21 -16.83 -12.98 5.83
CA THR A 21 -16.95 -11.53 6.11
C THR A 21 -16.95 -10.70 4.82
N LEU A 22 -16.16 -11.11 3.82
CA LEU A 22 -16.05 -10.43 2.52
C LEU A 22 -17.08 -10.93 1.50
N GLY A 23 -17.90 -11.94 1.83
CA GLY A 23 -18.86 -12.57 0.91
C GLY A 23 -18.16 -13.16 -0.32
N LEU A 24 -17.06 -13.90 -0.11
CA LEU A 24 -16.27 -14.53 -1.17
C LEU A 24 -16.42 -16.05 -1.13
N GLN A 25 -16.41 -16.65 -2.33
CA GLN A 25 -16.43 -18.09 -2.50
C GLN A 25 -15.11 -18.64 -3.02
N GLY A 26 -14.85 -19.91 -2.74
CA GLY A 26 -13.69 -20.59 -3.31
C GLY A 26 -13.75 -20.67 -4.83
N SER A 27 -12.61 -20.59 -5.48
CA SER A 27 -12.43 -20.57 -6.95
C SER A 27 -12.96 -19.30 -7.64
N GLU A 28 -13.50 -18.34 -6.90
CA GLU A 28 -13.89 -17.03 -7.43
C GLU A 28 -12.64 -16.23 -7.85
N GLN A 29 -12.72 -15.53 -8.98
CA GLN A 29 -11.68 -14.60 -9.41
C GLN A 29 -12.04 -13.18 -9.00
N VAL A 30 -11.15 -12.55 -8.24
CA VAL A 30 -11.36 -11.21 -7.69
C VAL A 30 -10.20 -10.30 -8.03
N HIS A 31 -10.49 -9.04 -8.35
CA HIS A 31 -9.48 -8.01 -8.46
C HIS A 31 -9.04 -7.53 -7.07
N PHE A 32 -7.75 -7.55 -6.83
CA PHE A 32 -7.12 -6.96 -5.64
C PHE A 32 -6.50 -5.63 -6.00
N HIS A 33 -6.89 -4.58 -5.30
CA HIS A 33 -6.43 -3.22 -5.50
C HIS A 33 -5.58 -2.75 -4.33
N VAL A 34 -4.45 -2.15 -4.64
CA VAL A 34 -3.57 -1.45 -3.68
C VAL A 34 -3.14 -0.12 -4.30
N GLY A 35 -3.66 0.98 -3.79
CA GLY A 35 -3.52 2.26 -4.49
C GLY A 35 -4.15 2.17 -5.89
N GLN A 36 -3.42 2.64 -6.89
CA GLN A 36 -3.82 2.56 -8.29
C GLN A 36 -3.37 1.27 -8.99
N THR A 37 -2.75 0.34 -8.25
CA THR A 37 -2.33 -0.96 -8.80
C THR A 37 -3.38 -2.01 -8.52
N SER A 38 -3.61 -2.92 -9.48
CA SER A 38 -4.47 -4.07 -9.27
C SER A 38 -3.88 -5.35 -9.86
N CYS A 39 -4.28 -6.48 -9.30
CA CYS A 39 -4.08 -7.77 -9.96
C CYS A 39 -5.26 -8.70 -9.70
N LYS A 40 -5.55 -9.57 -10.66
CA LYS A 40 -6.60 -10.57 -10.58
C LYS A 40 -6.06 -11.83 -9.93
N LEU A 41 -6.72 -12.29 -8.85
CA LEU A 41 -6.33 -13.49 -8.12
C LEU A 41 -7.53 -14.42 -7.95
N THR A 42 -7.26 -15.72 -7.95
CA THR A 42 -8.25 -16.75 -7.65
C THR A 42 -8.29 -16.98 -6.14
N VAL A 43 -9.46 -16.96 -5.56
CA VAL A 43 -9.67 -17.18 -4.12
C VAL A 43 -9.58 -18.66 -3.80
N ALA A 44 -8.69 -19.03 -2.88
CA ALA A 44 -8.67 -20.31 -2.19
C ALA A 44 -9.06 -20.10 -0.73
N ILE A 45 -9.89 -20.97 -0.19
CA ILE A 45 -10.36 -20.87 1.22
C ILE A 45 -9.75 -22.01 2.02
N ARG A 46 -9.22 -21.68 3.21
CA ARG A 46 -8.70 -22.64 4.17
C ARG A 46 -9.48 -22.57 5.48
N ASN A 47 -9.89 -23.71 5.97
CA ASN A 47 -10.33 -23.83 7.35
C ASN A 47 -9.14 -23.59 8.27
N SER A 48 -9.32 -22.76 9.27
CA SER A 48 -8.29 -22.46 10.26
C SER A 48 -8.91 -22.56 11.65
N ASP A 49 -8.55 -23.59 12.40
CA ASP A 49 -9.06 -23.85 13.74
C ASP A 49 -8.47 -22.91 14.82
N LYS A 50 -7.56 -22.04 14.47
CA LYS A 50 -6.76 -21.31 15.47
C LYS A 50 -6.64 -19.84 15.27
N LEU A 51 -7.28 -19.18 14.26
CA LEU A 51 -6.77 -17.84 14.01
C LEU A 51 -7.68 -16.85 13.31
N LYS A 52 -7.64 -15.65 13.89
CA LYS A 52 -7.65 -14.32 13.25
C LYS A 52 -7.73 -14.34 11.72
N MET A 53 -8.61 -13.53 11.18
CA MET A 53 -8.74 -13.27 9.74
C MET A 53 -7.38 -13.09 9.07
N LYS A 54 -7.00 -14.01 8.18
CA LYS A 54 -5.71 -14.00 7.49
C LYS A 54 -5.85 -14.12 5.98
N LEU A 55 -4.97 -13.39 5.33
CA LEU A 55 -4.76 -13.43 3.89
C LEU A 55 -3.33 -13.87 3.64
N ALA A 56 -3.12 -14.84 2.75
CA ALA A 56 -1.79 -15.21 2.29
C ALA A 56 -1.70 -15.21 0.77
N VAL A 57 -0.59 -14.75 0.25
CA VAL A 57 -0.28 -14.71 -1.18
C VAL A 57 1.11 -15.26 -1.45
N ASN A 58 1.36 -15.63 -2.70
CA ASN A 58 2.70 -15.97 -3.19
C ASN A 58 3.62 -14.72 -3.15
N PRO A 59 4.95 -14.87 -3.02
CA PRO A 59 5.90 -13.77 -3.07
C PRO A 59 5.79 -12.89 -4.31
N GLY A 60 5.47 -13.47 -5.48
CA GLY A 60 5.26 -12.72 -6.72
C GLY A 60 4.04 -11.81 -6.64
N ALA A 61 2.90 -12.30 -6.15
CA ALA A 61 1.70 -11.50 -5.93
C ALA A 61 1.93 -10.40 -4.88
N LEU A 62 2.64 -10.74 -3.78
CA LEU A 62 3.01 -9.76 -2.76
C LEU A 62 3.80 -8.59 -3.35
N LYS A 63 4.79 -8.90 -4.22
CA LYS A 63 5.61 -7.89 -4.89
C LYS A 63 4.80 -7.06 -5.88
N ARG A 64 3.94 -7.68 -6.69
CA ARG A 64 3.07 -6.97 -7.66
C ARG A 64 2.11 -6.00 -6.97
N LEU A 65 1.60 -6.38 -5.80
CA LEU A 65 0.70 -5.56 -4.98
C LEU A 65 1.43 -4.60 -4.02
N PHE A 66 2.77 -4.56 -4.06
CA PHE A 66 3.60 -3.74 -3.16
C PHE A 66 3.33 -3.97 -1.66
N LEU A 67 2.80 -5.15 -1.31
CA LEU A 67 2.54 -5.54 0.06
C LEU A 67 3.82 -6.01 0.77
N GLN A 68 3.82 -5.92 2.08
CA GLN A 68 4.89 -6.45 2.94
C GLN A 68 4.36 -7.66 3.71
N ALA A 69 5.21 -8.67 3.87
CA ALA A 69 4.89 -9.81 4.71
C ALA A 69 4.68 -9.38 6.17
N GLU A 70 3.85 -10.12 6.89
CA GLU A 70 3.59 -9.98 8.34
C GLU A 70 3.06 -8.58 8.75
N LYS A 71 2.55 -7.79 7.80
CA LYS A 71 1.85 -6.54 8.07
C LYS A 71 0.33 -6.75 8.08
N ASN A 72 -0.32 -5.95 8.90
CA ASN A 72 -1.79 -5.84 8.90
C ASN A 72 -2.20 -4.78 7.87
N TYR A 73 -3.30 -5.06 7.16
CA TYR A 73 -3.88 -4.13 6.20
C TYR A 73 -5.38 -4.05 6.43
N GLY A 74 -5.92 -2.86 6.33
CA GLY A 74 -7.35 -2.69 6.13
C GLY A 74 -7.78 -3.40 4.85
N ILE A 75 -8.97 -3.99 4.84
CA ILE A 75 -9.53 -4.62 3.65
C ILE A 75 -10.99 -4.24 3.51
N LYS A 76 -11.39 -3.88 2.28
CA LYS A 76 -12.78 -3.56 1.93
C LYS A 76 -13.11 -4.23 0.60
N LYS A 77 -14.34 -4.76 0.47
CA LYS A 77 -14.90 -5.22 -0.80
C LYS A 77 -15.91 -4.21 -1.32
N ASP A 78 -15.87 -3.94 -2.61
CA ASP A 78 -16.90 -3.22 -3.34
C ASP A 78 -17.18 -3.90 -4.69
N MET A 79 -17.92 -3.22 -5.57
CA MET A 79 -18.28 -3.72 -6.90
C MET A 79 -17.07 -3.92 -7.83
N HIS A 80 -15.94 -3.30 -7.55
CA HIS A 80 -14.70 -3.40 -8.34
C HIS A 80 -13.75 -4.48 -7.84
N GLY A 81 -13.95 -4.97 -6.62
CA GLY A 81 -13.10 -6.01 -6.02
C GLY A 81 -12.72 -5.77 -4.56
N LEU A 82 -11.55 -6.22 -4.19
CA LEU A 82 -10.98 -6.09 -2.85
C LEU A 82 -9.92 -5.00 -2.82
N HIS A 83 -10.07 -4.06 -1.92
CA HIS A 83 -9.14 -2.95 -1.70
C HIS A 83 -8.39 -3.16 -0.40
N LEU A 84 -7.05 -3.15 -0.48
CA LEU A 84 -6.14 -3.23 0.67
C LEU A 84 -5.54 -1.85 0.95
N GLY A 85 -5.58 -1.43 2.17
CA GLY A 85 -5.13 -0.11 2.58
C GLY A 85 -6.25 0.70 3.23
N PRO A 86 -6.42 2.00 2.97
CA PRO A 86 -5.97 2.78 1.80
C PRO A 86 -4.46 2.99 1.69
N VAL A 87 -4.03 3.44 0.50
CA VAL A 87 -2.68 3.93 0.26
C VAL A 87 -2.68 5.45 0.34
N VAL A 88 -1.95 5.98 1.31
CA VAL A 88 -1.86 7.41 1.61
C VAL A 88 -0.45 7.92 1.31
N GLY A 89 -0.34 8.89 0.44
CA GLY A 89 0.91 9.55 0.09
C GLY A 89 1.01 10.95 0.68
N ILE A 90 2.06 11.24 1.44
CA ILE A 90 2.38 12.60 1.90
C ILE A 90 3.33 13.21 0.88
N SER A 91 2.85 14.16 0.09
CA SER A 91 3.66 14.85 -0.91
C SER A 91 4.42 16.02 -0.26
N ALA A 92 5.75 16.01 -0.33
CA ALA A 92 6.59 17.00 0.35
C ALA A 92 7.95 17.22 -0.34
N ASP A 93 8.60 18.32 0.00
CA ASP A 93 9.95 18.61 -0.46
C ASP A 93 10.97 17.74 0.29
N VAL A 94 11.86 17.10 -0.46
CA VAL A 94 12.93 16.26 0.10
C VAL A 94 14.13 17.13 0.49
N SER A 95 14.70 16.83 1.66
CA SER A 95 15.91 17.44 2.19
C SER A 95 17.11 16.50 2.03
N ASN A 96 18.30 17.06 1.89
CA ASN A 96 19.57 16.31 1.91
C ASN A 96 20.12 16.09 3.34
N GLU A 97 19.38 16.49 4.37
CA GLU A 97 19.80 16.34 5.76
C GLU A 97 19.82 14.85 6.15
N LYS A 98 20.96 14.37 6.65
CA LYS A 98 21.12 12.98 7.06
C LYS A 98 20.14 12.61 8.16
N GLY A 99 19.38 11.54 7.95
CA GLY A 99 18.37 11.06 8.92
C GLY A 99 17.08 11.87 8.98
N LYS A 100 16.97 12.97 8.20
CA LYS A 100 15.78 13.81 8.13
C LYS A 100 15.40 14.12 6.68
N PRO A 101 14.88 13.15 5.93
CA PRO A 101 14.63 13.31 4.49
C PRO A 101 13.63 14.42 4.15
N PHE A 102 12.92 14.97 5.12
CA PHE A 102 11.98 16.08 4.98
C PHE A 102 12.31 17.25 5.91
N GLY A 103 13.59 17.36 6.32
CA GLY A 103 14.06 18.41 7.22
C GLY A 103 13.23 18.46 8.51
N ASN A 104 12.81 19.65 8.91
CA ASN A 104 12.02 19.85 10.14
C ASN A 104 10.64 19.14 10.14
N GLN A 105 10.11 18.72 8.98
CA GLN A 105 8.86 17.96 8.91
C GLN A 105 9.06 16.45 9.15
N SER A 106 10.29 15.97 9.17
CA SER A 106 10.58 14.53 9.26
C SER A 106 9.96 13.87 10.49
N PHE A 107 10.03 14.51 11.65
CA PHE A 107 9.44 13.97 12.88
C PHE A 107 7.90 13.89 12.79
N PHE A 108 7.27 14.93 12.29
CA PHE A 108 5.82 14.93 12.10
C PHE A 108 5.37 13.85 11.11
N PHE A 109 6.08 13.69 9.99
CA PHE A 109 5.76 12.62 9.02
C PHE A 109 6.00 11.23 9.60
N GLN A 110 7.04 11.04 10.39
CA GLN A 110 7.26 9.78 11.11
C GLN A 110 6.02 9.39 11.92
N GLN A 111 5.47 10.32 12.70
CA GLN A 111 4.28 10.07 13.52
C GLN A 111 3.06 9.71 12.66
N LEU A 112 2.83 10.43 11.55
CA LEU A 112 1.73 10.13 10.62
C LEU A 112 1.88 8.75 9.99
N LEU A 113 3.09 8.39 9.52
CA LEU A 113 3.36 7.09 8.91
C LEU A 113 3.14 5.94 9.89
N GLN A 114 3.56 6.11 11.16
CA GLN A 114 3.36 5.12 12.20
C GLN A 114 1.88 4.98 12.59
N ALA A 115 1.15 6.09 12.68
CA ALA A 115 -0.28 6.07 12.95
C ALA A 115 -1.06 5.35 11.84
N GLY A 116 -0.80 5.67 10.57
CA GLY A 116 -1.43 5.01 9.43
C GLY A 116 -1.11 3.50 9.40
N GLU A 117 0.14 3.11 9.64
CA GLU A 117 0.50 1.70 9.73
C GLU A 117 -0.29 0.97 10.85
N ALA A 118 -0.44 1.60 12.02
CA ALA A 118 -1.21 1.04 13.12
C ALA A 118 -2.70 0.86 12.77
N MET A 119 -3.25 1.69 11.89
CA MET A 119 -4.61 1.60 11.36
C MET A 119 -4.75 0.60 10.19
N GLY A 120 -3.66 -0.02 9.74
CA GLY A 120 -3.67 -0.95 8.60
C GLY A 120 -3.60 -0.26 7.25
N GLU A 121 -3.20 0.99 7.21
CA GLU A 121 -2.98 1.76 5.98
C GLU A 121 -1.58 1.55 5.41
N ILE A 122 -1.41 1.84 4.13
CA ILE A 122 -0.11 1.89 3.46
C ILE A 122 0.27 3.35 3.31
N CYS A 123 1.11 3.86 4.23
CA CYS A 123 1.51 5.25 4.26
C CYS A 123 2.97 5.44 3.85
N TYR A 124 3.22 6.47 3.03
CA TYR A 124 4.58 6.88 2.66
C TYR A 124 4.64 8.38 2.36
N ALA A 125 5.83 8.98 2.56
CA ALA A 125 6.10 10.35 2.16
C ALA A 125 6.96 10.36 0.90
N PHE A 126 6.74 11.30 -0.01
CA PHE A 126 7.41 11.32 -1.31
C PHE A 126 7.57 12.74 -1.86
N SER A 127 8.54 12.91 -2.77
CA SER A 127 8.62 14.10 -3.61
C SER A 127 7.77 13.91 -4.87
N PRO A 128 7.01 14.91 -5.32
CA PRO A 128 6.29 14.86 -6.61
C PRO A 128 7.18 14.43 -7.79
N TYR A 129 8.47 14.78 -7.73
CA TYR A 129 9.45 14.41 -8.74
C TYR A 129 9.87 12.94 -8.73
N SER A 130 9.50 12.18 -7.68
CA SER A 130 9.83 10.75 -7.57
C SER A 130 8.76 9.83 -8.15
N ILE A 131 7.74 10.38 -8.82
CA ILE A 131 6.68 9.63 -9.47
C ILE A 131 7.17 9.09 -10.80
N ASN A 132 7.06 7.78 -10.99
CA ASN A 132 7.23 7.12 -12.29
C ASN A 132 5.85 6.90 -12.91
N TRP A 133 5.45 7.83 -13.75
CA TRP A 133 4.14 7.82 -14.39
C TRP A 133 3.91 6.65 -15.34
N SER A 134 4.95 6.18 -16.03
CA SER A 134 4.85 5.06 -16.96
C SER A 134 4.64 3.72 -16.25
N LYS A 135 5.13 3.60 -15.03
CA LYS A 135 5.00 2.39 -14.21
C LYS A 135 3.88 2.49 -13.16
N GLY A 136 3.25 3.65 -13.00
CA GLY A 136 2.28 3.87 -11.93
C GLY A 136 2.86 3.70 -10.53
N THR A 137 4.12 4.12 -10.31
CA THR A 137 4.84 3.91 -9.05
C THR A 137 5.48 5.17 -8.51
N VAL A 138 5.78 5.17 -7.21
CA VAL A 138 6.42 6.27 -6.50
C VAL A 138 7.61 5.76 -5.71
N ALA A 139 8.77 6.41 -5.85
CA ALA A 139 9.89 6.19 -4.94
C ALA A 139 9.67 7.06 -3.68
N GLY A 140 9.15 6.45 -2.64
CA GLY A 140 8.77 7.12 -1.39
C GLY A 140 9.57 6.65 -0.18
N TYR A 141 9.33 7.31 0.93
CA TYR A 141 9.95 7.04 2.22
C TYR A 141 8.89 6.53 3.21
N THR A 142 9.22 5.47 3.92
CA THR A 142 8.48 4.98 5.08
C THR A 142 9.39 4.95 6.30
N TYR A 143 8.82 4.84 7.50
CA TYR A 143 9.59 4.79 8.74
C TYR A 143 9.43 3.41 9.40
N GLY A 144 10.55 2.75 9.66
CA GLY A 144 10.58 1.42 10.27
C GLY A 144 11.51 1.37 11.48
N LYS A 145 11.73 0.17 12.03
CA LYS A 145 12.59 -0.05 13.21
C LYS A 145 14.03 0.51 13.06
N LYS A 146 14.52 0.58 11.83
CA LYS A 146 15.88 1.09 11.51
C LYS A 146 15.87 2.55 11.04
N GLY A 147 14.77 3.28 11.23
CA GLY A 147 14.61 4.65 10.77
C GLY A 147 13.96 4.77 9.39
N TRP A 148 14.29 5.82 8.67
CA TRP A 148 13.78 6.12 7.33
C TRP A 148 14.27 5.12 6.29
N LEU A 149 13.34 4.58 5.51
CA LEU A 149 13.60 3.61 4.45
C LEU A 149 12.97 4.11 3.15
N ARG A 150 13.76 4.16 2.08
CA ARG A 150 13.28 4.47 0.73
C ARG A 150 12.87 3.19 0.02
N LYS A 151 11.66 3.17 -0.52
CA LYS A 151 11.07 2.02 -1.24
C LYS A 151 10.24 2.49 -2.42
N THR A 152 9.85 1.54 -3.27
CA THR A 152 8.86 1.77 -4.32
C THR A 152 7.48 1.40 -3.81
N PHE A 153 6.51 2.27 -4.08
CA PHE A 153 5.10 2.14 -3.72
C PHE A 153 4.21 2.29 -4.96
N PRO A 154 2.96 1.81 -4.95
CA PRO A 154 1.98 2.14 -5.96
C PRO A 154 1.58 3.62 -5.84
N LEU A 155 0.97 4.18 -6.88
CA LEU A 155 0.34 5.50 -6.77
C LEU A 155 -0.73 5.47 -5.67
N PRO A 156 -0.85 6.53 -4.84
CA PRO A 156 -1.74 6.53 -3.69
C PRO A 156 -3.20 6.75 -4.08
N ASN A 157 -4.13 6.34 -3.19
CA ASN A 157 -5.55 6.67 -3.30
C ASN A 157 -5.83 8.09 -2.79
N VAL A 158 -5.03 8.54 -1.81
CA VAL A 158 -5.17 9.84 -1.16
C VAL A 158 -3.80 10.49 -1.07
N ILE A 159 -3.76 11.79 -1.37
CA ILE A 159 -2.54 12.59 -1.24
C ILE A 159 -2.77 13.69 -0.21
N TYR A 160 -1.86 13.76 0.76
CA TYR A 160 -1.76 14.86 1.70
C TYR A 160 -0.65 15.81 1.27
N PRO A 161 -0.96 16.97 0.70
CA PRO A 161 0.04 17.90 0.18
C PRO A 161 0.70 18.70 1.32
N ARG A 162 2.04 18.65 1.38
CA ARG A 162 2.87 19.33 2.38
C ARG A 162 4.09 20.02 1.76
N GLU A 163 4.12 20.17 0.45
CA GLU A 163 5.15 20.92 -0.24
C GLU A 163 5.12 22.41 0.14
N ARG A 164 6.30 23.01 0.31
CA ARG A 164 6.46 24.44 0.59
C ARG A 164 6.58 25.26 -0.68
N ALA A 165 7.20 24.71 -1.71
CA ALA A 165 7.40 25.38 -3.00
C ALA A 165 6.13 25.36 -3.86
N TYR A 166 5.24 26.31 -3.64
CA TYR A 166 3.93 26.38 -4.30
C TYR A 166 4.00 26.53 -5.83
N ALA A 167 5.03 27.20 -6.35
CA ALA A 167 5.10 27.58 -7.77
C ALA A 167 5.46 26.44 -8.73
N VAL A 168 6.19 25.42 -8.27
CA VAL A 168 6.72 24.34 -9.14
C VAL A 168 5.72 23.18 -9.30
N ASN A 169 4.71 23.10 -8.44
CA ASN A 169 3.92 21.88 -8.26
C ASN A 169 2.56 21.86 -8.96
N HIS A 170 2.14 22.95 -9.62
CA HIS A 170 0.83 23.00 -10.31
C HIS A 170 0.66 21.92 -11.37
N THR A 171 1.69 21.65 -12.16
CA THR A 171 1.62 20.63 -13.22
C THR A 171 1.50 19.22 -12.64
N TYR A 172 2.24 18.91 -11.58
CA TYR A 172 2.16 17.63 -10.88
C TYR A 172 0.84 17.43 -10.17
N ARG A 173 0.34 18.45 -9.48
CA ARG A 173 -0.97 18.41 -8.82
C ARG A 173 -2.10 18.16 -9.80
N ARG A 174 -2.18 18.91 -10.90
CA ARG A 174 -3.19 18.68 -11.95
C ARG A 174 -3.13 17.29 -12.55
N ARG A 175 -1.93 16.69 -12.63
CA ARG A 175 -1.79 15.33 -13.12
C ARG A 175 -2.21 14.30 -12.08
N LEU A 176 -1.92 14.53 -10.80
CA LEU A 176 -2.34 13.67 -9.70
C LEU A 176 -3.86 13.71 -9.47
N GLU A 177 -4.49 14.85 -9.67
CA GLU A 177 -5.96 15.03 -9.58
C GLU A 177 -6.73 14.29 -10.69
N LYS A 178 -6.04 13.85 -11.76
CA LYS A 178 -6.62 13.12 -12.89
C LYS A 178 -6.43 11.61 -12.80
N VAL A 179 -5.74 11.12 -11.79
CA VAL A 179 -5.44 9.72 -11.53
C VAL A 179 -6.29 9.20 -10.37
#